data_927e7f6b4a87c85b441ebce255d89c3e
#
_entry.id   927e7f6b4a87c85b441ebce255d89c3e
#
_cell.length_a   1.000
_cell.length_b   1.000
_cell.length_c   1.000
_cell.angle_alpha   90.00
_cell.angle_beta   90.00
_cell.angle_gamma   90.00
#
_symmetry.space_group_name_H-M   'P 1'
#
loop_
_entity.id
_entity.type
_entity.pdbx_description
1 polymer ?
#
loop_
_entity_poly.entity_id
_entity_poly.type
_entity_poly.pdbx_seq_one_letter_code
_entity_poly.pdbx_strand_id
1 'polypeptide(L)'
;MPRTAASSTRFASLVGPTLRSGNPVVVVTCEATRLIARRLRARHINLPLMADRGQYVEQDSAAALSHVMGDGSPDQERLTDTIYDFDRLRLSAPNGPRSRLTIVADLTVALWRGGEFEVALALERIWDELTHTFAFSTVCVIPTDCFARSEAGLHFPTLCEAHSAVTVGASHSPRINHPR
;
A
#
# COMPACT_ATOMS: atom_id res chain seq x y z
N MET A 1 -5.72 -21.94 -2.05
CA MET A 1 -5.75 -20.48 -2.15
C MET A 1 -5.75 -19.80 -0.76
N PRO A 2 -4.65 -19.83 0.03
CA PRO A 2 -4.61 -19.18 1.35
C PRO A 2 -3.79 -17.88 1.38
N ARG A 3 -3.23 -17.40 0.24
CA ARG A 3 -2.27 -16.28 0.23
C ARG A 3 -2.91 -14.88 0.33
N THR A 4 -4.07 -14.68 -0.22
CA THR A 4 -4.85 -13.42 -0.15
C THR A 4 -5.25 -13.05 1.28
N ALA A 5 -5.39 -14.02 2.17
CA ALA A 5 -5.84 -13.80 3.54
C ALA A 5 -4.77 -13.16 4.45
N ALA A 6 -3.48 -13.36 4.17
CA ALA A 6 -2.39 -12.82 4.98
C ALA A 6 -2.19 -11.31 4.71
N SER A 7 -2.22 -10.89 3.44
CA SER A 7 -2.10 -9.48 3.04
C SER A 7 -3.24 -8.65 3.62
N SER A 8 -4.50 -9.06 3.45
CA SER A 8 -5.66 -8.33 3.97
C SER A 8 -5.65 -8.18 5.51
N THR A 9 -5.06 -9.15 6.25
CA THR A 9 -4.90 -9.04 7.71
C THR A 9 -3.89 -7.94 8.06
N ARG A 10 -2.80 -7.83 7.33
CA ARG A 10 -1.79 -6.78 7.52
C ARG A 10 -2.34 -5.40 7.20
N PHE A 11 -2.99 -5.24 6.06
CA PHE A 11 -3.69 -3.99 5.73
C PHE A 11 -4.62 -3.56 6.86
N ALA A 12 -5.50 -4.46 7.33
CA ALA A 12 -6.43 -4.13 8.38
C ALA A 12 -5.76 -3.83 9.75
N SER A 13 -4.56 -4.39 10.01
CA SER A 13 -3.81 -4.09 11.25
C SER A 13 -3.12 -2.74 11.22
N LEU A 14 -2.81 -2.20 10.05
CA LEU A 14 -2.25 -0.86 9.87
C LEU A 14 -3.36 0.19 9.82
N VAL A 15 -4.38 -0.05 9.01
CA VAL A 15 -5.49 0.89 8.76
C VAL A 15 -6.33 1.14 10.02
N GLY A 16 -6.64 0.10 10.77
CA GLY A 16 -7.56 0.20 11.91
C GLY A 16 -7.12 1.20 12.99
N PRO A 17 -5.91 1.12 13.54
CA PRO A 17 -5.40 2.08 14.51
C PRO A 17 -5.35 3.52 13.98
N THR A 18 -4.93 3.71 12.73
CA THR A 18 -4.82 5.01 12.08
C THR A 18 -6.18 5.70 12.00
N LEU A 19 -7.22 4.98 11.57
CA LEU A 19 -8.58 5.52 11.52
C LEU A 19 -9.13 5.86 12.91
N ARG A 20 -8.85 5.03 13.94
CA ARG A 20 -9.30 5.32 15.31
C ARG A 20 -8.64 6.56 15.90
N SER A 21 -7.42 6.88 15.50
CA SER A 21 -6.74 8.10 15.94
C SER A 21 -7.20 9.38 15.22
N GLY A 22 -8.21 9.30 14.35
CA GLY A 22 -8.74 10.43 13.60
C GLY A 22 -7.92 10.82 12.38
N ASN A 23 -6.94 9.99 11.99
CA ASN A 23 -6.11 10.22 10.84
C ASN A 23 -6.70 9.58 9.57
N PRO A 24 -6.59 10.23 8.40
CA PRO A 24 -7.09 9.66 7.15
C PRO A 24 -6.17 8.57 6.61
N VAL A 25 -6.78 7.63 5.92
CA VAL A 25 -6.11 6.52 5.23
C VAL A 25 -6.64 6.39 3.80
N VAL A 26 -5.72 6.32 2.86
CA VAL A 26 -5.99 5.89 1.50
C VAL A 26 -5.48 4.46 1.34
N VAL A 27 -6.33 3.58 0.84
CA VAL A 27 -5.99 2.19 0.55
C VAL A 27 -6.03 2.00 -0.96
N VAL A 28 -4.88 1.69 -1.55
CA VAL A 28 -4.76 1.37 -2.98
C VAL A 28 -4.41 -0.11 -3.09
N THR A 29 -5.31 -0.93 -3.59
CA THR A 29 -5.11 -2.39 -3.57
C THR A 29 -5.73 -3.12 -4.74
N CYS A 30 -5.03 -4.15 -5.23
CA CYS A 30 -5.54 -5.15 -6.18
C CYS A 30 -6.28 -6.30 -5.47
N GLU A 31 -6.22 -6.38 -4.15
CA GLU A 31 -6.93 -7.39 -3.38
C GLU A 31 -8.43 -7.02 -3.32
N ALA A 32 -9.27 -8.06 -3.40
CA ALA A 32 -10.71 -7.81 -3.36
C ALA A 32 -11.06 -6.94 -2.15
N THR A 33 -11.35 -5.68 -2.40
CA THR A 33 -11.82 -4.61 -1.51
C THR A 33 -12.70 -5.13 -0.36
N ARG A 34 -13.51 -6.15 -0.68
CA ARG A 34 -14.41 -6.81 0.27
C ARG A 34 -13.70 -7.50 1.43
N LEU A 35 -12.49 -8.04 1.23
CA LEU A 35 -11.77 -8.74 2.30
C LEU A 35 -11.20 -7.76 3.33
N ILE A 36 -10.63 -6.64 2.87
CA ILE A 36 -10.12 -5.59 3.75
C ILE A 36 -11.27 -4.98 4.54
N ALA A 37 -12.34 -4.58 3.86
CA ALA A 37 -13.54 -4.02 4.47
C ALA A 37 -14.15 -4.98 5.52
N ARG A 38 -14.25 -6.28 5.20
CA ARG A 38 -14.74 -7.30 6.15
C ARG A 38 -13.87 -7.39 7.40
N ARG A 39 -12.53 -7.33 7.25
CA ARG A 39 -11.60 -7.39 8.39
C ARG A 39 -11.63 -6.14 9.25
N LEU A 40 -11.80 -4.97 8.66
CA LEU A 40 -11.96 -3.72 9.38
C LEU A 40 -13.29 -3.69 10.14
N ARG A 41 -14.38 -4.16 9.53
CA ARG A 41 -15.67 -4.33 10.21
C ARG A 41 -15.57 -5.30 11.39
N ALA A 42 -14.86 -6.42 11.25
CA ALA A 42 -14.60 -7.36 12.35
C ALA A 42 -13.80 -6.74 13.51
N ARG A 43 -13.15 -5.60 13.28
CA ARG A 43 -12.46 -4.79 14.28
C ARG A 43 -13.29 -3.57 14.74
N HIS A 44 -14.59 -3.60 14.49
CA HIS A 44 -15.54 -2.53 14.83
C HIS A 44 -15.23 -1.18 14.16
N ILE A 45 -14.65 -1.18 12.96
CA ILE A 45 -14.47 0.00 12.14
C ILE A 45 -15.68 0.17 11.23
N ASN A 46 -16.39 1.28 11.38
CA ASN A 46 -17.50 1.66 10.51
C ASN A 46 -16.96 2.41 9.29
N LEU A 47 -16.62 1.68 8.22
CA LEU A 47 -16.02 2.27 7.02
C LEU A 47 -16.91 3.31 6.32
N PRO A 48 -18.23 3.11 6.15
CA PRO A 48 -19.10 4.15 5.61
C PRO A 48 -18.97 5.46 6.37
N LEU A 49 -19.05 5.41 7.70
CA LEU A 49 -18.89 6.60 8.54
C LEU A 49 -17.50 7.23 8.40
N MET A 50 -16.44 6.42 8.25
CA MET A 50 -15.08 6.94 8.04
C MET A 50 -14.96 7.61 6.66
N ALA A 51 -15.59 7.04 5.63
CA ALA A 51 -15.62 7.61 4.29
C ALA A 51 -16.40 8.94 4.28
N ASP A 52 -17.58 8.99 4.88
CA ASP A 52 -18.39 10.20 5.01
C ASP A 52 -17.64 11.34 5.73
N ARG A 53 -16.73 10.98 6.64
CA ARG A 53 -15.87 11.93 7.36
C ARG A 53 -14.57 12.27 6.62
N GLY A 54 -14.38 11.81 5.39
CA GLY A 54 -13.14 12.02 4.66
C GLY A 54 -11.91 11.30 5.25
N GLN A 55 -12.13 10.30 6.12
CA GLN A 55 -11.04 9.57 6.77
C GLN A 55 -10.62 8.29 6.02
N TYR A 56 -11.45 7.79 5.13
CA TYR A 56 -11.17 6.54 4.42
C TYR A 56 -11.50 6.67 2.94
N VAL A 57 -10.51 6.40 2.12
CA VAL A 57 -10.66 6.28 0.67
C VAL A 57 -10.07 4.96 0.23
N GLU A 58 -10.73 4.30 -0.69
CA GLU A 58 -10.27 3.06 -1.30
C GLU A 58 -10.24 3.21 -2.81
N GLN A 59 -9.14 2.77 -3.42
CA GLN A 59 -8.93 2.80 -4.86
C GLN A 59 -8.45 1.43 -5.35
N ASP A 60 -8.86 1.09 -6.57
CA ASP A 60 -8.32 -0.05 -7.29
C ASP A 60 -6.89 0.25 -7.77
N SER A 61 -5.95 -0.66 -7.49
CA SER A 61 -4.53 -0.42 -7.81
C SER A 61 -4.24 -0.44 -9.31
N ALA A 62 -5.01 -1.19 -10.12
CA ALA A 62 -4.83 -1.19 -11.57
C ALA A 62 -5.26 0.16 -12.17
N ALA A 63 -6.39 0.70 -11.71
CA ALA A 63 -6.86 2.01 -12.11
C ALA A 63 -5.90 3.12 -11.64
N ALA A 64 -5.43 3.06 -10.39
CA ALA A 64 -4.46 4.00 -9.85
C ALA A 64 -3.13 3.96 -10.62
N LEU A 65 -2.61 2.75 -10.91
CA LEU A 65 -1.39 2.58 -11.69
C LEU A 65 -1.54 3.17 -13.10
N SER A 66 -2.64 2.85 -13.79
CA SER A 66 -2.93 3.40 -15.13
C SER A 66 -3.00 4.93 -15.13
N HIS A 67 -3.49 5.54 -14.04
CA HIS A 67 -3.57 7.00 -13.92
C HIS A 67 -2.19 7.65 -13.77
N VAL A 68 -1.30 7.04 -12.99
CA VAL A 68 0.03 7.61 -12.70
C VAL A 68 1.13 7.21 -13.69
N MET A 69 0.80 6.35 -14.65
CA MET A 69 1.72 5.96 -15.73
C MET A 69 1.54 6.85 -16.96
N GLY A 70 2.65 7.21 -17.61
CA GLY A 70 2.70 7.89 -18.90
C GLY A 70 3.75 7.25 -19.80
N ASP A 71 3.39 6.84 -21.01
CA ASP A 71 4.31 6.26 -22.01
C ASP A 71 5.19 5.09 -21.48
N GLY A 72 4.60 4.24 -20.63
CA GLY A 72 5.26 3.08 -20.06
C GLY A 72 6.16 3.36 -18.84
N SER A 73 6.21 4.59 -18.35
CA SER A 73 6.97 5.00 -17.16
C SER A 73 6.09 5.76 -16.15
N PRO A 74 6.48 5.81 -14.87
CA PRO A 74 5.80 6.65 -13.89
C PRO A 74 5.89 8.14 -14.27
N ASP A 75 4.76 8.83 -14.23
CA ASP A 75 4.62 10.24 -14.49
C ASP A 75 4.61 11.00 -13.15
N GLN A 76 5.68 11.74 -12.90
CA GLN A 76 5.86 12.47 -11.64
C GLN A 76 4.82 13.57 -11.42
N GLU A 77 4.37 14.24 -12.48
CA GLU A 77 3.36 15.30 -12.38
C GLU A 77 2.02 14.71 -11.95
N ARG A 78 1.56 13.63 -12.60
CA ARG A 78 0.32 12.92 -12.24
C ARG A 78 0.37 12.34 -10.83
N LEU A 79 1.53 11.80 -10.41
CA LEU A 79 1.73 11.35 -9.05
C LEU A 79 1.61 12.49 -8.04
N THR A 80 2.23 13.63 -8.35
CA THR A 80 2.16 14.82 -7.52
C THR A 80 0.72 15.34 -7.39
N ASP A 81 -0.02 15.41 -8.49
CA ASP A 81 -1.43 15.80 -8.49
C ASP A 81 -2.29 14.84 -7.65
N THR A 82 -2.03 13.53 -7.76
CA THR A 82 -2.70 12.53 -6.94
C THR A 82 -2.45 12.77 -5.44
N ILE A 83 -1.23 13.14 -5.07
CA ILE A 83 -0.89 13.46 -3.67
C ILE A 83 -1.55 14.75 -3.21
N TYR A 84 -1.65 15.77 -4.05
CA TYR A 84 -2.41 16.98 -3.72
C TYR A 84 -3.88 16.68 -3.44
N ASP A 85 -4.51 15.79 -4.20
CA ASP A 85 -5.89 15.38 -3.95
C ASP A 85 -6.01 14.61 -2.62
N PHE A 86 -5.05 13.76 -2.29
CA PHE A 86 -5.01 13.07 -1.00
C PHE A 86 -4.72 14.03 0.17
N ASP A 87 -3.90 15.06 -0.02
CA ASP A 87 -3.65 16.05 1.02
C ASP A 87 -4.90 16.87 1.38
N ARG A 88 -5.81 17.09 0.42
CA ARG A 88 -7.15 17.68 0.70
C ARG A 88 -7.96 16.80 1.66
N LEU A 89 -7.88 15.47 1.54
CA LEU A 89 -8.50 14.56 2.50
C LEU A 89 -7.91 14.73 3.90
N ARG A 90 -6.61 14.90 4.00
CA ARG A 90 -5.92 15.17 5.26
C ARG A 90 -6.44 16.44 5.93
N LEU A 91 -6.62 17.51 5.16
CA LEU A 91 -7.12 18.78 5.68
C LEU A 91 -8.58 18.72 6.12
N SER A 92 -9.41 17.90 5.46
CA SER A 92 -10.83 17.71 5.81
C SER A 92 -11.08 16.67 6.89
N ALA A 93 -10.07 15.89 7.29
CA ALA A 93 -10.20 14.89 8.35
C ALA A 93 -10.43 15.53 9.73
N PRO A 94 -10.98 14.81 10.73
CA PRO A 94 -11.34 15.34 12.04
C PRO A 94 -10.24 16.11 12.77
N ASN A 95 -8.97 15.71 12.60
CA ASN A 95 -7.82 16.40 13.19
C ASN A 95 -7.34 17.59 12.35
N GLY A 96 -7.97 17.86 11.20
CA GLY A 96 -7.63 18.96 10.31
C GLY A 96 -6.15 19.00 9.92
N PRO A 97 -5.50 20.18 9.96
CA PRO A 97 -4.08 20.31 9.58
C PRO A 97 -3.11 19.46 10.40
N ARG A 98 -3.52 18.97 11.58
CA ARG A 98 -2.70 18.08 12.44
C ARG A 98 -2.81 16.61 12.02
N SER A 99 -3.73 16.28 11.12
CA SER A 99 -3.88 14.92 10.59
C SER A 99 -2.60 14.50 9.87
N ARG A 100 -2.27 13.21 10.00
CA ARG A 100 -1.25 12.55 9.19
C ARG A 100 -1.93 11.58 8.23
N LEU A 101 -1.76 11.82 6.95
CA LEU A 101 -2.25 10.91 5.93
C LEU A 101 -1.38 9.63 5.92
N THR A 102 -2.03 8.47 5.83
CA THR A 102 -1.35 7.21 5.56
C THR A 102 -1.87 6.61 4.26
N ILE A 103 -0.98 6.31 3.35
CA ILE A 103 -1.29 5.61 2.09
C ILE A 103 -0.78 4.19 2.23
N VAL A 104 -1.67 3.22 2.14
CA VAL A 104 -1.33 1.79 2.18
C VAL A 104 -1.59 1.23 0.80
N ALA A 105 -0.55 0.79 0.11
CA ALA A 105 -0.63 0.43 -1.30
C ALA A 105 0.05 -0.92 -1.62
N ASP A 106 -0.49 -1.60 -2.63
CA ASP A 106 0.17 -2.71 -3.34
C ASP A 106 0.38 -2.35 -4.84
N LEU A 107 0.55 -1.06 -5.11
CA LEU A 107 0.55 -0.49 -6.47
C LEU A 107 1.60 -1.11 -7.38
N THR A 108 2.80 -1.39 -6.85
CA THR A 108 3.92 -1.96 -7.60
C THR A 108 3.83 -3.47 -7.82
N VAL A 109 2.89 -4.15 -7.15
CA VAL A 109 2.76 -5.62 -7.25
C VAL A 109 2.47 -6.10 -8.68
N ALA A 110 1.67 -5.36 -9.45
CA ALA A 110 1.38 -5.68 -10.83
C ALA A 110 2.65 -5.62 -11.70
N LEU A 111 3.45 -4.59 -11.55
CA LEU A 111 4.74 -4.38 -12.23
C LEU A 111 5.73 -5.50 -11.88
N TRP A 112 5.87 -5.83 -10.58
CA TRP A 112 6.71 -6.95 -10.13
C TRP A 112 6.30 -8.28 -10.74
N ARG A 113 5.02 -8.56 -10.84
CA ARG A 113 4.50 -9.79 -11.46
C ARG A 113 4.66 -9.80 -12.97
N GLY A 114 4.63 -8.64 -13.60
CA GLY A 114 4.91 -8.44 -15.03
C GLY A 114 6.38 -8.54 -15.40
N GLY A 115 7.30 -8.50 -14.42
CA GLY A 115 8.75 -8.46 -14.67
C GLY A 115 9.26 -7.04 -14.95
N GLU A 116 8.46 -6.03 -14.72
CA GLU A 116 8.78 -4.60 -14.96
C GLU A 116 9.47 -3.97 -13.73
N PHE A 117 10.58 -4.60 -13.28
CA PHE A 117 11.22 -4.26 -12.02
C PHE A 117 11.77 -2.84 -11.98
N GLU A 118 12.39 -2.38 -13.07
CA GLU A 118 12.94 -1.02 -13.14
C GLU A 118 11.83 0.06 -13.07
N VAL A 119 10.69 -0.21 -13.72
CA VAL A 119 9.52 0.68 -13.64
C VAL A 119 8.95 0.70 -12.23
N ALA A 120 8.87 -0.45 -11.58
CA ALA A 120 8.42 -0.55 -10.18
C ALA A 120 9.36 0.23 -9.24
N LEU A 121 10.68 0.09 -9.41
CA LEU A 121 11.67 0.82 -8.61
C LEU A 121 11.64 2.32 -8.88
N ALA A 122 11.42 2.74 -10.12
CA ALA A 122 11.25 4.15 -10.46
C ALA A 122 10.02 4.75 -9.75
N LEU A 123 8.91 4.02 -9.72
CA LEU A 123 7.70 4.43 -9.01
C LEU A 123 7.95 4.57 -7.50
N GLU A 124 8.64 3.62 -6.87
CA GLU A 124 8.96 3.67 -5.44
C GLU A 124 9.87 4.86 -5.09
N ARG A 125 10.83 5.20 -5.95
CA ARG A 125 11.70 6.37 -5.75
C ARG A 125 10.90 7.68 -5.78
N ILE A 126 9.99 7.83 -6.74
CA ILE A 126 9.13 9.03 -6.79
C ILE A 126 8.24 9.11 -5.54
N TRP A 127 7.70 7.99 -5.08
CA TRP A 127 6.93 7.94 -3.83
C TRP A 127 7.77 8.37 -2.63
N ASP A 128 9.00 7.89 -2.51
CA ASP A 128 9.91 8.28 -1.43
C ASP A 128 10.18 9.79 -1.47
N GLU A 129 10.52 10.35 -2.63
CA GLU A 129 10.72 11.79 -2.81
C GLU A 129 9.49 12.61 -2.38
N LEU A 130 8.29 12.17 -2.75
CA LEU A 130 7.04 12.85 -2.36
C LEU A 130 6.78 12.79 -0.86
N THR A 131 7.18 11.72 -0.16
CA THR A 131 7.05 11.64 1.31
C THR A 131 7.89 12.69 2.04
N HIS A 132 8.97 13.17 1.43
CA HIS A 132 9.80 14.25 1.98
C HIS A 132 9.20 15.64 1.76
N THR A 133 8.34 15.78 0.75
CA THR A 133 7.72 17.05 0.38
C THR A 133 6.36 17.25 1.08
N PHE A 134 5.61 16.17 1.26
CA PHE A 134 4.26 16.21 1.80
C PHE A 134 4.17 15.49 3.15
N ALA A 135 3.23 15.91 4.00
CA ALA A 135 3.03 15.33 5.34
C ALA A 135 2.23 14.02 5.31
N PHE A 136 2.74 13.00 4.63
CA PHE A 136 2.13 11.67 4.60
C PHE A 136 3.16 10.55 4.84
N SER A 137 2.66 9.36 5.09
CA SER A 137 3.46 8.14 5.19
C SER A 137 2.92 7.11 4.23
N THR A 138 3.80 6.36 3.58
CA THR A 138 3.44 5.24 2.71
C THR A 138 3.75 3.90 3.39
N VAL A 139 2.95 2.91 3.07
CA VAL A 139 3.19 1.51 3.43
C VAL A 139 2.99 0.67 2.18
N CYS A 140 4.08 0.24 1.58
CA CYS A 140 4.05 -0.68 0.44
C CYS A 140 3.91 -2.11 0.94
N VAL A 141 2.96 -2.86 0.39
CA VAL A 141 2.69 -4.25 0.75
C VAL A 141 2.92 -5.14 -0.45
N ILE A 142 4.06 -5.81 -0.48
CA ILE A 142 4.42 -6.70 -1.57
C ILE A 142 4.39 -8.16 -1.07
N PRO A 143 3.59 -9.03 -1.70
CA PRO A 143 3.58 -10.45 -1.36
C PRO A 143 4.95 -11.10 -1.59
N THR A 144 5.40 -11.94 -0.66
CA THR A 144 6.72 -12.60 -0.74
C THR A 144 6.89 -13.51 -1.96
N ASP A 145 5.79 -13.97 -2.57
CA ASP A 145 5.82 -14.75 -3.80
C ASP A 145 6.21 -13.92 -5.03
N CYS A 146 6.12 -12.60 -4.97
CA CYS A 146 6.67 -11.71 -6.00
C CYS A 146 8.19 -11.86 -6.13
N PHE A 147 8.89 -12.28 -5.08
CA PHE A 147 10.34 -12.46 -5.04
C PHE A 147 10.78 -13.93 -5.23
N ALA A 148 9.85 -14.84 -5.55
CA ALA A 148 10.16 -16.25 -5.72
C ALA A 148 10.94 -16.56 -7.02
N ARG A 149 10.91 -15.66 -8.00
CA ARG A 149 11.73 -15.76 -9.22
C ARG A 149 13.11 -15.21 -8.92
N SER A 150 14.16 -15.87 -9.43
CA SER A 150 15.56 -15.48 -9.24
C SER A 150 15.82 -14.03 -9.66
N GLU A 151 15.26 -13.60 -10.77
CA GLU A 151 15.39 -12.26 -11.31
C GLU A 151 14.77 -11.21 -10.38
N ALA A 152 13.53 -11.42 -9.93
CA ALA A 152 12.87 -10.55 -8.98
C ALA A 152 13.64 -10.43 -7.64
N GLY A 153 14.31 -11.50 -7.23
CA GLY A 153 15.14 -11.51 -6.02
C GLY A 153 16.38 -10.62 -6.13
N LEU A 154 16.92 -10.41 -7.34
CA LEU A 154 18.08 -9.52 -7.55
C LEU A 154 17.74 -8.05 -7.29
N HIS A 155 16.50 -7.63 -7.52
CA HIS A 155 16.05 -6.26 -7.31
C HIS A 155 15.55 -5.98 -5.88
N PHE A 156 15.41 -7.03 -5.04
CA PHE A 156 14.91 -6.88 -3.66
C PHE A 156 15.76 -5.96 -2.78
N PRO A 157 17.11 -6.00 -2.80
CA PRO A 157 17.93 -5.06 -2.05
C PRO A 157 17.66 -3.60 -2.41
N THR A 158 17.60 -3.28 -3.71
CA THR A 158 17.32 -1.92 -4.21
C THR A 158 15.93 -1.43 -3.78
N LEU A 159 14.93 -2.33 -3.79
CA LEU A 159 13.61 -2.02 -3.28
C LEU A 159 13.65 -1.70 -1.77
N CYS A 160 14.43 -2.45 -0.99
CA CYS A 160 14.59 -2.19 0.43
C CYS A 160 15.27 -0.84 0.71
N GLU A 161 16.21 -0.44 -0.13
CA GLU A 161 16.91 0.86 -0.02
C GLU A 161 15.98 2.05 -0.27
N ALA A 162 14.93 1.88 -1.08
CA ALA A 162 13.91 2.90 -1.33
C ALA A 162 12.93 3.08 -0.15
N HIS A 163 13.11 2.37 0.97
CA HIS A 163 12.21 2.41 2.11
C HIS A 163 12.96 2.68 3.41
N SER A 164 12.43 3.57 4.24
CA SER A 164 13.01 3.88 5.56
C SER A 164 12.97 2.71 6.55
N ALA A 165 12.04 1.76 6.34
CA ALA A 165 11.94 0.53 7.14
C ALA A 165 11.30 -0.60 6.33
N VAL A 166 11.85 -1.80 6.44
CA VAL A 166 11.33 -3.02 5.82
C VAL A 166 11.02 -4.07 6.88
N THR A 167 9.82 -4.64 6.81
CA THR A 167 9.42 -5.74 7.70
C THR A 167 9.03 -6.95 6.87
N VAL A 168 9.78 -8.03 7.01
CA VAL A 168 9.46 -9.32 6.40
C VAL A 168 8.56 -10.10 7.36
N GLY A 169 7.37 -10.46 6.90
CA GLY A 169 6.49 -11.29 7.69
C GLY A 169 6.94 -12.74 7.71
N ALA A 170 6.94 -13.36 8.88
CA ALA A 170 7.18 -14.78 9.02
C ALA A 170 6.22 -15.57 8.12
N SER A 171 6.73 -16.17 7.06
CA SER A 171 6.08 -17.28 6.40
C SER A 171 6.04 -18.43 7.42
N HIS A 172 4.87 -19.02 7.64
CA HIS A 172 4.81 -20.33 8.26
C HIS A 172 5.58 -21.29 7.34
N SER A 173 6.80 -21.61 7.69
CA SER A 173 7.51 -22.73 7.10
C SER A 173 6.69 -23.99 7.40
N PRO A 174 6.27 -24.77 6.39
CA PRO A 174 5.72 -26.08 6.67
C PRO A 174 6.80 -26.86 7.45
N ARG A 175 6.45 -27.39 8.59
CA ARG A 175 7.32 -28.33 9.30
C ARG A 175 7.58 -29.51 8.35
N ILE A 176 8.80 -29.63 7.89
CA ILE A 176 9.25 -30.85 7.21
C ILE A 176 9.30 -31.91 8.31
N ASN A 177 8.29 -32.75 8.36
CA ASN A 177 8.36 -33.98 9.14
C ASN A 177 9.37 -34.89 8.44
N HIS A 178 10.56 -35.04 9.01
CA HIS A 178 11.43 -36.15 8.69
C HIS A 178 10.84 -37.41 9.33
N PRO A 179 10.50 -38.45 8.53
CA PRO A 179 10.21 -39.74 9.12
C PRO A 179 11.49 -40.32 9.71
N ARG A 180 11.37 -40.92 10.89
CA ARG A 180 12.42 -41.73 11.53
C ARG A 180 12.60 -43.04 10.81
#